data_b6f5a67665a0e408c6645aec4c7f0b85
#
_entry.id   b6f5a67665a0e408c6645aec4c7f0b85
#
_cell.length_a   1.000
_cell.length_b   1.000
_cell.length_c   1.000
_cell.angle_alpha   90.00
_cell.angle_beta   90.00
_cell.angle_gamma   90.00
#
_symmetry.space_group_name_H-M   'P 1'
#
loop_
_entity.id
_entity.type
_entity.pdbx_description
1 polymer ?
#
loop_
_entity_poly.entity_id
_entity_poly.type
_entity_poly.pdbx_seq_one_letter_code
_entity_poly.pdbx_strand_id
1 'polypeptide(L)'
;MPTETVAESLGRKYGGGPAAGQQMVDKMEAVAAEEGLLFRLGEAQHVGTVDAHRLLHLALAESTATQVALKEELLAAYFVRAENVADHDVLRAAAATVGLDAGRVEEVLGSQEYADAMEADIRQAAAYGATGVPFFVVDGRYGISGAQPPGTFAQVLTQAWDDTHPRLQMVGGTDEACGPDGCAI
;
A
#
# COMPACT_ATOMS: atom_id res chain seq x y z
N MET A 1 9.57 -9.39 -24.54
CA MET A 1 10.32 -10.11 -23.50
C MET A 1 9.52 -11.35 -23.12
N PRO A 2 10.12 -12.48 -22.77
CA PRO A 2 9.33 -13.60 -22.26
C PRO A 2 8.62 -13.12 -21.02
N THR A 3 7.34 -13.18 -21.02
CA THR A 3 6.47 -12.74 -19.94
C THR A 3 6.17 -13.97 -19.10
N GLU A 4 6.71 -13.99 -17.88
CA GLU A 4 6.42 -14.99 -16.89
C GLU A 4 4.99 -14.78 -16.37
N THR A 5 4.21 -15.82 -16.26
CA THR A 5 2.88 -15.74 -15.63
C THR A 5 3.01 -15.52 -14.12
N VAL A 6 1.95 -14.99 -13.52
CA VAL A 6 1.91 -14.82 -12.04
C VAL A 6 2.10 -16.17 -11.34
N ALA A 7 1.46 -17.23 -11.84
CA ALA A 7 1.59 -18.59 -11.29
C ALA A 7 3.05 -19.11 -11.36
N GLU A 8 3.73 -18.92 -12.48
CA GLU A 8 5.15 -19.32 -12.61
C GLU A 8 6.04 -18.55 -11.64
N SER A 9 5.84 -17.23 -11.53
CA SER A 9 6.59 -16.38 -10.62
C SER A 9 6.38 -16.76 -9.15
N LEU A 10 5.13 -17.00 -8.73
CA LEU A 10 4.80 -17.45 -7.38
C LEU A 10 5.40 -18.81 -7.08
N GLY A 11 5.26 -19.78 -7.99
CA GLY A 11 5.82 -21.13 -7.85
C GLY A 11 7.35 -21.14 -7.76
N ARG A 12 8.02 -20.21 -8.44
CA ARG A 12 9.47 -19.99 -8.36
C ARG A 12 9.86 -19.34 -7.02
N LYS A 13 9.13 -18.29 -6.60
CA LYS A 13 9.43 -17.51 -5.39
C LYS A 13 9.21 -18.31 -4.09
N TYR A 14 8.11 -19.05 -4.02
CA TYR A 14 7.70 -19.77 -2.80
C TYR A 14 7.94 -21.28 -2.87
N GLY A 15 8.42 -21.77 -4.01
CA GLY A 15 8.65 -23.19 -4.24
C GLY A 15 7.41 -23.96 -4.73
N GLY A 16 7.60 -25.22 -5.11
CA GLY A 16 6.52 -26.08 -5.59
C GLY A 16 6.19 -25.96 -7.09
N GLY A 17 6.86 -25.08 -7.82
CA GLY A 17 6.72 -24.92 -9.26
C GLY A 17 5.36 -24.32 -9.70
N PRO A 18 5.07 -24.34 -11.03
CA PRO A 18 3.89 -23.65 -11.57
C PRO A 18 2.55 -24.13 -11.00
N ALA A 19 2.44 -25.44 -10.66
CA ALA A 19 1.21 -25.99 -10.10
C ALA A 19 0.90 -25.42 -8.69
N ALA A 20 1.93 -25.29 -7.84
CA ALA A 20 1.77 -24.65 -6.53
C ALA A 20 1.47 -23.14 -6.68
N GLY A 21 2.11 -22.48 -7.63
CA GLY A 21 1.81 -21.08 -7.96
C GLY A 21 0.37 -20.91 -8.43
N GLN A 22 -0.16 -21.81 -9.26
CA GLN A 22 -1.56 -21.77 -9.68
C GLN A 22 -2.53 -21.91 -8.50
N GLN A 23 -2.26 -22.81 -7.55
CA GLN A 23 -3.07 -22.92 -6.34
C GLN A 23 -3.10 -21.62 -5.51
N MET A 24 -1.97 -20.87 -5.49
CA MET A 24 -1.93 -19.56 -4.83
C MET A 24 -2.77 -18.53 -5.56
N VAL A 25 -2.74 -18.54 -6.90
CA VAL A 25 -3.59 -17.68 -7.74
C VAL A 25 -5.07 -17.99 -7.49
N ASP A 26 -5.47 -19.26 -7.60
CA ASP A 26 -6.87 -19.70 -7.41
C ASP A 26 -7.40 -19.30 -6.02
N LYS A 27 -6.56 -19.45 -4.99
CA LYS A 27 -6.92 -19.03 -3.63
C LYS A 27 -7.12 -17.52 -3.54
N MET A 28 -6.25 -16.72 -4.17
CA MET A 28 -6.35 -15.27 -4.13
C MET A 28 -7.58 -14.77 -4.90
N GLU A 29 -7.89 -15.37 -6.04
CA GLU A 29 -9.11 -15.06 -6.81
C GLU A 29 -10.38 -15.42 -6.02
N ALA A 30 -10.38 -16.54 -5.29
CA ALA A 30 -11.48 -16.92 -4.41
C ALA A 30 -11.69 -15.90 -3.28
N VAL A 31 -10.62 -15.48 -2.60
CA VAL A 31 -10.67 -14.44 -1.54
C VAL A 31 -11.17 -13.12 -2.10
N ALA A 32 -10.69 -12.70 -3.27
CA ALA A 32 -11.15 -11.48 -3.92
C ALA A 32 -12.66 -11.55 -4.27
N ALA A 33 -13.13 -12.71 -4.72
CA ALA A 33 -14.55 -12.92 -5.04
C ALA A 33 -15.46 -12.81 -3.81
N GLU A 34 -15.00 -13.24 -2.62
CA GLU A 34 -15.71 -13.05 -1.35
C GLU A 34 -15.91 -11.57 -1.00
N GLU A 35 -14.97 -10.71 -1.44
CA GLU A 35 -15.03 -9.25 -1.28
C GLU A 35 -15.70 -8.54 -2.48
N GLY A 36 -16.29 -9.28 -3.42
CA GLY A 36 -16.97 -8.75 -4.60
C GLY A 36 -16.03 -8.29 -5.72
N LEU A 37 -14.75 -8.65 -5.67
CA LEU A 37 -13.73 -8.31 -6.67
C LEU A 37 -13.50 -9.49 -7.61
N LEU A 38 -13.59 -9.26 -8.92
CA LEU A 38 -13.35 -10.29 -9.94
C LEU A 38 -11.90 -10.20 -10.43
N PHE A 39 -10.98 -10.83 -9.68
CA PHE A 39 -9.58 -10.89 -10.09
C PHE A 39 -9.37 -11.89 -11.24
N ARG A 40 -8.45 -11.54 -12.14
CA ARG A 40 -8.01 -12.37 -13.27
C ARG A 40 -6.50 -12.61 -13.20
N LEU A 41 -6.00 -12.99 -12.03
CA LEU A 41 -4.57 -13.20 -11.79
C LEU A 41 -4.00 -14.36 -12.60
N GLY A 42 -4.82 -15.37 -12.90
CA GLY A 42 -4.43 -16.49 -13.75
C GLY A 42 -4.10 -16.08 -15.18
N GLU A 43 -4.60 -14.95 -15.66
CA GLU A 43 -4.32 -14.38 -16.97
C GLU A 43 -3.26 -13.28 -16.92
N ALA A 44 -2.95 -12.76 -15.74
CA ALA A 44 -1.99 -11.68 -15.56
C ALA A 44 -0.55 -12.17 -15.68
N GLN A 45 0.33 -11.24 -16.06
CA GLN A 45 1.77 -11.47 -16.20
C GLN A 45 2.54 -10.84 -15.05
N HIS A 46 3.62 -11.48 -14.62
CA HIS A 46 4.57 -10.87 -13.69
C HIS A 46 5.43 -9.85 -14.44
N VAL A 47 5.25 -8.58 -14.13
CA VAL A 47 5.86 -7.45 -14.84
C VAL A 47 6.52 -6.46 -13.88
N GLY A 48 7.43 -5.65 -14.41
CA GLY A 48 7.99 -4.51 -13.67
C GLY A 48 6.96 -3.39 -13.51
N THR A 49 7.02 -2.67 -12.38
CA THR A 49 6.07 -1.59 -12.06
C THR A 49 6.75 -0.23 -11.89
N VAL A 50 8.01 -0.09 -12.32
CA VAL A 50 8.81 1.12 -12.14
C VAL A 50 8.12 2.35 -12.75
N ASP A 51 7.74 2.27 -14.02
CA ASP A 51 7.11 3.40 -14.72
C ASP A 51 5.71 3.70 -14.19
N ALA A 52 4.96 2.68 -13.76
CA ALA A 52 3.69 2.88 -13.07
C ALA A 52 3.87 3.69 -11.77
N HIS A 53 4.89 3.38 -10.95
CA HIS A 53 5.20 4.16 -9.74
C HIS A 53 5.67 5.58 -10.04
N ARG A 54 6.43 5.79 -11.12
CA ARG A 54 6.85 7.13 -11.56
C ARG A 54 5.64 7.98 -11.96
N LEU A 55 4.66 7.40 -12.65
CA LEU A 55 3.40 8.08 -12.96
C LEU A 55 2.54 8.36 -11.71
N LEU A 56 2.60 7.51 -10.67
CA LEU A 56 1.96 7.82 -9.40
C LEU A 56 2.58 9.04 -8.70
N HIS A 57 3.89 9.28 -8.86
CA HIS A 57 4.53 10.52 -8.40
C HIS A 57 4.12 11.73 -9.23
N LEU A 58 3.99 11.60 -10.56
CA LEU A 58 3.41 12.66 -11.40
C LEU A 58 1.99 13.00 -10.94
N ALA A 59 1.15 12.00 -10.72
CA ALA A 59 -0.22 12.20 -10.24
C ALA A 59 -0.27 12.86 -8.85
N LEU A 60 0.67 12.51 -7.95
CA LEU A 60 0.80 13.15 -6.63
C LEU A 60 1.18 14.63 -6.74
N ALA A 61 2.01 15.00 -7.71
CA ALA A 61 2.37 16.39 -7.95
C ALA A 61 1.15 17.26 -8.36
N GLU A 62 0.15 16.65 -9.01
CA GLU A 62 -1.14 17.30 -9.27
C GLU A 62 -1.99 17.38 -7.98
N SER A 63 -2.31 16.23 -7.40
CA SER A 63 -3.02 16.11 -6.12
C SER A 63 -3.00 14.68 -5.58
N THR A 64 -3.21 14.54 -4.28
CA THR A 64 -3.44 13.23 -3.65
C THR A 64 -4.66 12.51 -4.25
N ALA A 65 -5.71 13.24 -4.60
CA ALA A 65 -6.91 12.65 -5.21
C ALA A 65 -6.61 12.04 -6.58
N THR A 66 -5.81 12.73 -7.42
CA THR A 66 -5.36 12.23 -8.73
C THR A 66 -4.48 10.99 -8.57
N GLN A 67 -3.57 11.00 -7.58
CA GLN A 67 -2.74 9.83 -7.29
C GLN A 67 -3.56 8.61 -6.88
N VAL A 68 -4.56 8.79 -5.99
CA VAL A 68 -5.46 7.72 -5.57
C VAL A 68 -6.25 7.17 -6.75
N ALA A 69 -6.81 8.04 -7.59
CA ALA A 69 -7.56 7.64 -8.78
C ALA A 69 -6.68 6.85 -9.77
N LEU A 70 -5.45 7.31 -10.02
CA LEU A 70 -4.51 6.56 -10.88
C LEU A 70 -4.13 5.22 -10.29
N LYS A 71 -3.92 5.14 -8.98
CA LYS A 71 -3.61 3.88 -8.30
C LYS A 71 -4.76 2.88 -8.45
N GLU A 72 -6.01 3.30 -8.24
CA GLU A 72 -7.19 2.47 -8.44
C GLU A 72 -7.29 1.97 -9.89
N GLU A 73 -7.05 2.85 -10.87
CA GLU A 73 -7.07 2.48 -12.29
C GLU A 73 -5.98 1.45 -12.63
N LEU A 74 -4.75 1.63 -12.13
CA LEU A 74 -3.65 0.67 -12.32
C LEU A 74 -3.92 -0.68 -11.63
N LEU A 75 -4.53 -0.67 -10.45
CA LEU A 75 -4.96 -1.91 -9.77
C LEU A 75 -6.05 -2.62 -10.58
N ALA A 76 -7.04 -1.89 -11.10
CA ALA A 76 -8.09 -2.46 -11.96
C ALA A 76 -7.48 -3.00 -13.27
N ALA A 77 -6.55 -2.28 -13.90
CA ALA A 77 -5.83 -2.73 -15.09
C ALA A 77 -5.17 -4.09 -14.85
N TYR A 78 -4.40 -4.20 -13.76
CA TYR A 78 -3.64 -5.40 -13.47
C TYR A 78 -4.51 -6.56 -12.96
N PHE A 79 -5.30 -6.32 -11.91
CA PHE A 79 -6.02 -7.41 -11.22
C PHE A 79 -7.33 -7.81 -11.89
N VAL A 80 -8.06 -6.84 -12.48
CA VAL A 80 -9.39 -7.10 -13.05
C VAL A 80 -9.33 -7.32 -14.56
N ARG A 81 -8.50 -6.54 -15.28
CA ARG A 81 -8.39 -6.63 -16.75
C ARG A 81 -7.21 -7.48 -17.21
N ALA A 82 -6.33 -7.92 -16.31
CA ALA A 82 -5.11 -8.67 -16.60
C ALA A 82 -4.19 -7.96 -17.61
N GLU A 83 -4.17 -6.63 -17.59
CA GLU A 83 -3.35 -5.81 -18.47
C GLU A 83 -1.90 -5.73 -17.98
N ASN A 84 -0.97 -5.53 -18.90
CA ASN A 84 0.44 -5.38 -18.59
C ASN A 84 0.76 -3.94 -18.16
N VAL A 85 0.84 -3.68 -16.86
CA VAL A 85 1.16 -2.35 -16.32
C VAL A 85 2.63 -1.92 -16.48
N ALA A 86 3.45 -2.70 -17.18
CA ALA A 86 4.75 -2.26 -17.70
C ALA A 86 4.67 -1.76 -19.15
N ASP A 87 3.52 -1.93 -19.82
CA ASP A 87 3.30 -1.45 -21.16
C ASP A 87 2.91 0.03 -21.12
N HIS A 88 3.66 0.85 -21.85
CA HIS A 88 3.43 2.28 -21.90
C HIS A 88 2.05 2.66 -22.49
N ASP A 89 1.46 1.84 -23.37
CA ASP A 89 0.13 2.13 -23.90
C ASP A 89 -0.95 1.92 -22.81
N VAL A 90 -0.80 0.91 -21.95
CA VAL A 90 -1.65 0.71 -20.79
C VAL A 90 -1.50 1.86 -19.78
N LEU A 91 -0.26 2.29 -19.52
CA LEU A 91 0.03 3.41 -18.64
C LEU A 91 -0.55 4.74 -19.14
N ARG A 92 -0.45 5.01 -20.47
CA ARG A 92 -1.08 6.18 -21.10
C ARG A 92 -2.59 6.17 -20.97
N ALA A 93 -3.21 5.02 -21.20
CA ALA A 93 -4.66 4.87 -21.09
C ALA A 93 -5.12 5.10 -19.64
N ALA A 94 -4.44 4.52 -18.66
CA ALA A 94 -4.74 4.72 -17.25
C ALA A 94 -4.59 6.20 -16.83
N ALA A 95 -3.52 6.86 -17.25
CA ALA A 95 -3.26 8.28 -17.00
C ALA A 95 -4.34 9.19 -17.62
N ALA A 96 -4.75 8.88 -18.85
CA ALA A 96 -5.82 9.62 -19.54
C ALA A 96 -7.17 9.48 -18.83
N THR A 97 -7.49 8.29 -18.29
CA THR A 97 -8.73 8.03 -17.55
C THR A 97 -8.88 8.94 -16.33
N VAL A 98 -7.75 9.30 -15.69
CA VAL A 98 -7.75 10.18 -14.50
C VAL A 98 -7.45 11.65 -14.81
N GLY A 99 -7.31 11.99 -16.11
CA GLY A 99 -7.17 13.35 -16.58
C GLY A 99 -5.77 13.94 -16.47
N LEU A 100 -4.73 13.12 -16.36
CA LEU A 100 -3.34 13.59 -16.43
C LEU A 100 -3.03 14.15 -17.83
N ASP A 101 -2.22 15.21 -17.88
CA ASP A 101 -1.77 15.80 -19.14
C ASP A 101 -0.92 14.82 -19.94
N ALA A 102 -1.34 14.56 -21.17
CA ALA A 102 -0.68 13.58 -22.06
C ALA A 102 0.79 13.95 -22.35
N GLY A 103 1.11 15.23 -22.48
CA GLY A 103 2.49 15.70 -22.71
C GLY A 103 3.37 15.39 -21.50
N ARG A 104 2.87 15.66 -20.28
CA ARG A 104 3.58 15.33 -19.04
C ARG A 104 3.80 13.82 -18.88
N VAL A 105 2.80 13.02 -19.20
CA VAL A 105 2.93 11.54 -19.18
C VAL A 105 4.04 11.07 -20.13
N GLU A 106 4.09 11.60 -21.36
CA GLU A 106 5.16 11.25 -22.33
C GLU A 106 6.54 11.69 -21.83
N GLU A 107 6.67 12.86 -21.22
CA GLU A 107 7.93 13.35 -20.67
C GLU A 107 8.42 12.43 -19.55
N VAL A 108 7.55 12.00 -18.63
CA VAL A 108 7.91 11.07 -17.57
C VAL A 108 8.30 9.71 -18.13
N LEU A 109 7.49 9.13 -19.03
CA LEU A 109 7.78 7.82 -19.60
C LEU A 109 9.05 7.82 -20.48
N GLY A 110 9.35 8.94 -21.14
CA GLY A 110 10.54 9.11 -21.99
C GLY A 110 11.83 9.51 -21.24
N SER A 111 11.80 9.70 -19.94
CA SER A 111 12.94 10.18 -19.14
C SER A 111 13.21 9.32 -17.91
N GLN A 112 13.94 9.84 -16.94
CA GLN A 112 14.12 9.28 -15.59
C GLN A 112 13.41 10.13 -14.51
N GLU A 113 12.52 11.03 -14.91
CA GLU A 113 11.79 11.87 -13.97
C GLU A 113 11.04 11.00 -12.95
N TYR A 114 11.07 11.39 -11.68
CA TYR A 114 10.54 10.65 -10.51
C TYR A 114 11.24 9.32 -10.17
N ALA A 115 12.30 8.91 -10.85
CA ALA A 115 13.03 7.69 -10.46
C ALA A 115 13.62 7.82 -9.05
N ASP A 116 14.26 8.96 -8.75
CA ASP A 116 14.84 9.23 -7.42
C ASP A 116 13.78 9.26 -6.30
N ALA A 117 12.57 9.79 -6.60
CA ALA A 117 11.46 9.82 -5.67
C ALA A 117 10.96 8.40 -5.35
N MET A 118 10.76 7.58 -6.39
CA MET A 118 10.39 6.16 -6.23
C MET A 118 11.45 5.39 -5.43
N GLU A 119 12.75 5.60 -5.72
CA GLU A 119 13.82 4.96 -4.95
C GLU A 119 13.88 5.45 -3.49
N ALA A 120 13.52 6.71 -3.23
CA ALA A 120 13.40 7.23 -1.88
C ALA A 120 12.30 6.50 -1.09
N ASP A 121 11.14 6.21 -1.70
CA ASP A 121 10.08 5.43 -1.09
C ASP A 121 10.53 4.01 -0.75
N ILE A 122 11.27 3.35 -1.65
CA ILE A 122 11.84 2.02 -1.42
C ILE A 122 12.80 2.05 -0.22
N ARG A 123 13.70 3.05 -0.17
CA ARG A 123 14.63 3.22 0.96
C ARG A 123 13.90 3.49 2.27
N GLN A 124 12.83 4.28 2.24
CA GLN A 124 12.03 4.57 3.42
C GLN A 124 11.33 3.30 3.94
N ALA A 125 10.73 2.50 3.05
CA ALA A 125 10.13 1.23 3.43
C ALA A 125 11.16 0.27 4.06
N ALA A 126 12.35 0.17 3.47
CA ALA A 126 13.45 -0.63 4.03
C ALA A 126 13.92 -0.10 5.41
N ALA A 127 14.00 1.22 5.59
CA ALA A 127 14.35 1.85 6.87
C ALA A 127 13.32 1.57 7.98
N TYR A 128 12.04 1.41 7.63
CA TYR A 128 11.00 0.94 8.55
C TYR A 128 11.04 -0.58 8.82
N GLY A 129 11.95 -1.32 8.17
CA GLY A 129 12.07 -2.77 8.34
C GLY A 129 11.04 -3.58 7.54
N ALA A 130 10.39 -2.99 6.54
CA ALA A 130 9.47 -3.71 5.67
C ALA A 130 10.23 -4.72 4.80
N THR A 131 10.00 -6.02 5.06
CA THR A 131 10.58 -7.15 4.29
C THR A 131 9.57 -7.83 3.38
N GLY A 132 8.32 -7.35 3.39
CA GLY A 132 7.21 -7.87 2.60
C GLY A 132 5.97 -7.00 2.76
N VAL A 133 4.91 -7.33 2.05
CA VAL A 133 3.64 -6.62 2.04
C VAL A 133 2.48 -7.55 2.43
N PRO A 134 1.42 -7.02 3.05
CA PRO A 134 1.27 -5.63 3.48
C PRO A 134 2.16 -5.29 4.69
N PHE A 135 2.57 -4.02 4.79
CA PHE A 135 3.30 -3.49 5.94
C PHE A 135 2.70 -2.12 6.28
N PHE A 136 2.39 -1.89 7.55
CA PHE A 136 1.77 -0.66 8.00
C PHE A 136 2.67 0.03 9.02
N VAL A 137 2.78 1.34 8.92
CA VAL A 137 3.50 2.17 9.89
C VAL A 137 2.50 3.13 10.54
N VAL A 138 2.40 3.09 11.86
CA VAL A 138 1.55 3.97 12.64
C VAL A 138 2.42 4.98 13.38
N ASP A 139 2.16 6.27 13.16
CA ASP A 139 2.85 7.41 13.78
C ASP A 139 4.39 7.39 13.61
N GLY A 140 4.91 6.75 12.55
CA GLY A 140 6.35 6.59 12.32
C GLY A 140 7.08 5.73 13.39
N ARG A 141 6.35 5.11 14.33
CA ARG A 141 6.89 4.43 15.52
C ARG A 141 6.51 2.95 15.61
N TYR A 142 5.33 2.59 15.15
CA TYR A 142 4.81 1.22 15.25
C TYR A 142 4.70 0.59 13.89
N GLY A 143 5.34 -0.57 13.70
CA GLY A 143 5.25 -1.36 12.48
C GLY A 143 4.32 -2.57 12.65
N ILE A 144 3.40 -2.77 11.71
CA ILE A 144 2.57 -3.97 11.64
C ILE A 144 2.93 -4.72 10.35
N SER A 145 3.50 -5.91 10.48
CA SER A 145 3.89 -6.75 9.34
C SER A 145 2.81 -7.78 9.03
N GLY A 146 2.42 -7.85 7.77
CA GLY A 146 1.41 -8.78 7.26
C GLY A 146 -0.04 -8.34 7.50
N ALA A 147 -0.96 -9.07 6.91
CA ALA A 147 -2.40 -8.90 7.09
C ALA A 147 -2.82 -9.48 8.46
N GLN A 148 -2.74 -8.66 9.51
CA GLN A 148 -3.08 -9.04 10.86
C GLN A 148 -4.59 -8.92 11.12
N PRO A 149 -5.14 -9.64 12.11
CA PRO A 149 -6.54 -9.48 12.52
C PRO A 149 -6.86 -8.03 12.96
N PRO A 150 -8.11 -7.56 12.80
CA PRO A 150 -8.52 -6.19 13.17
C PRO A 150 -8.17 -5.81 14.61
N GLY A 151 -8.21 -6.77 15.55
CA GLY A 151 -7.84 -6.54 16.97
C GLY A 151 -6.40 -6.07 17.14
N THR A 152 -5.45 -6.55 16.32
CA THR A 152 -4.05 -6.10 16.33
C THR A 152 -3.94 -4.63 15.95
N PHE A 153 -4.67 -4.23 14.88
CA PHE A 153 -4.70 -2.82 14.47
C PHE A 153 -5.30 -1.93 15.56
N ALA A 154 -6.42 -2.35 16.15
CA ALA A 154 -7.05 -1.59 17.24
C ALA A 154 -6.11 -1.39 18.43
N GLN A 155 -5.36 -2.42 18.83
CA GLN A 155 -4.37 -2.32 19.90
C GLN A 155 -3.26 -1.33 19.58
N VAL A 156 -2.66 -1.43 18.37
CA VAL A 156 -1.56 -0.54 17.96
C VAL A 156 -2.03 0.91 17.82
N LEU A 157 -3.23 1.13 17.26
CA LEU A 157 -3.81 2.47 17.14
C LEU A 157 -4.12 3.08 18.53
N THR A 158 -4.64 2.29 19.47
CA THR A 158 -4.87 2.74 20.84
C THR A 158 -3.55 3.10 21.52
N GLN A 159 -2.54 2.26 21.41
CA GLN A 159 -1.21 2.53 21.96
C GLN A 159 -0.60 3.81 21.39
N ALA A 160 -0.63 3.98 20.07
CA ALA A 160 -0.12 5.19 19.42
C ALA A 160 -0.88 6.45 19.87
N TRP A 161 -2.19 6.32 20.04
CA TRP A 161 -3.02 7.40 20.56
C TRP A 161 -2.67 7.77 22.02
N ASP A 162 -2.58 6.79 22.91
CA ASP A 162 -2.27 7.02 24.32
C ASP A 162 -0.87 7.62 24.50
N ASP A 163 0.11 7.22 23.67
CA ASP A 163 1.46 7.77 23.71
C ASP A 163 1.53 9.24 23.27
N THR A 164 0.65 9.67 22.37
CA THR A 164 0.59 11.04 21.88
C THR A 164 -0.40 11.92 22.65
N HIS A 165 -1.31 11.30 23.45
CA HIS A 165 -2.32 11.98 24.25
C HIS A 165 -2.24 11.52 25.71
N PRO A 166 -1.14 11.86 26.42
CA PRO A 166 -0.97 11.41 27.80
C PRO A 166 -2.08 11.96 28.69
N ARG A 167 -2.73 11.06 29.44
CA ARG A 167 -3.72 11.44 30.44
C ARG A 167 -3.00 11.89 31.71
N LEU A 168 -3.51 12.93 32.37
CA LEU A 168 -3.04 13.30 33.69
C LEU A 168 -3.28 12.13 34.68
N GLN A 169 -2.19 11.60 35.22
CA GLN A 169 -2.26 10.66 36.33
C GLN A 169 -2.25 11.47 37.64
N MET A 170 -3.35 11.43 38.37
CA MET A 170 -3.40 12.03 39.70
C MET A 170 -2.53 11.20 40.63
N VAL A 171 -1.42 11.78 41.07
CA VAL A 171 -0.50 11.14 42.05
C VAL A 171 -0.77 11.78 43.40
N GLY A 172 -1.39 11.03 44.29
CA GLY A 172 -1.67 11.46 45.65
C GLY A 172 -2.97 12.26 45.78
N GLY A 173 -3.87 11.73 46.52
CA GLY A 173 -5.15 12.31 46.88
C GLY A 173 -6.03 11.17 47.37
N THR A 174 -5.82 10.74 48.62
CA THR A 174 -6.92 10.15 49.37
C THR A 174 -7.92 11.26 49.63
N ASP A 175 -9.20 10.99 49.52
CA ASP A 175 -10.34 11.93 49.70
C ASP A 175 -10.35 12.67 51.09
N GLU A 176 -9.29 12.53 51.87
CA GLU A 176 -9.13 13.14 53.21
C GLU A 176 -8.34 14.47 53.20
N ALA A 177 -7.84 14.94 52.05
CA ALA A 177 -6.98 16.14 52.03
C ALA A 177 -7.76 17.49 52.05
N CYS A 178 -9.07 17.47 51.91
CA CYS A 178 -9.90 18.66 52.03
C CYS A 178 -11.04 18.40 53.01
N GLY A 179 -10.99 19.01 54.16
CA GLY A 179 -12.10 19.00 55.13
C GLY A 179 -13.31 19.79 54.62
N PRO A 180 -14.46 19.76 55.35
CA PRO A 180 -15.70 20.43 54.96
C PRO A 180 -15.59 21.96 54.77
N ASP A 181 -14.50 22.58 55.21
CA ASP A 181 -14.24 24.04 55.11
C ASP A 181 -13.36 24.45 53.93
N GLY A 182 -13.05 23.54 52.97
CA GLY A 182 -12.23 23.81 51.79
C GLY A 182 -10.73 23.84 52.07
N CYS A 183 -9.91 23.71 51.01
CA CYS A 183 -8.47 23.92 51.11
C CYS A 183 -8.16 25.42 51.18
N ALA A 184 -7.49 25.85 52.25
CA ALA A 184 -6.94 27.22 52.32
C ALA A 184 -5.84 27.38 51.25
N ILE A 185 -5.96 28.40 50.41
CA ILE A 185 -4.93 28.82 49.45
C ILE A 185 -3.92 29.71 50.16
#